data_09b3853757887c0bc280020334e53b8f
#
_entry.id   09b3853757887c0bc280020334e53b8f
#
_cell.length_a   1.000
_cell.length_b   1.000
_cell.length_c   1.000
_cell.angle_alpha   90.00
_cell.angle_beta   90.00
_cell.angle_gamma   90.00
#
_symmetry.space_group_name_H-M   'P 1'
#
loop_
_entity.id
_entity.type
_entity.pdbx_description
1 polymer ?
#
loop_
_entity_poly.entity_id
_entity_poly.type
_entity_poly.pdbx_seq_one_letter_code
_entity_poly.pdbx_strand_id
1 'polypeptide(L)'
;SDEDSCEVIKCCFDDGSLGLVKIGLLVPAEQGGMLAKGSYTFKKEAEKEFFSELKRRSDLRSVDLTDCASKPAKQLFYNATEQREISRLSSLLSPDNLDSVFQAMKEKGLRTGFTCLFYGAPGTGKTETVYQLAKATGRSILQADIASLRNCYVGETEKNVRKLFADYRLACEENELTPILLFNE
;
A
#
# COMPACT_ATOMS: atom_id res chain seq x y z
N SER A 1 1.92 41.27 -16.26
CA SER A 1 2.96 40.62 -15.41
C SER A 1 2.36 39.44 -14.69
N ASP A 2 3.19 38.50 -14.20
CA ASP A 2 2.71 37.25 -13.59
C ASP A 2 1.85 37.47 -12.34
N GLU A 3 2.02 38.59 -11.63
CA GLU A 3 1.20 38.92 -10.43
C GLU A 3 -0.26 39.25 -10.79
N ASP A 4 -0.50 39.96 -11.86
CA ASP A 4 -1.86 40.29 -12.32
C ASP A 4 -2.63 39.03 -12.74
N SER A 5 -1.95 38.04 -13.30
CA SER A 5 -2.56 36.75 -13.68
C SER A 5 -2.94 35.92 -12.46
N CYS A 6 -2.14 35.95 -11.39
CA CYS A 6 -2.45 35.29 -10.12
C CYS A 6 -3.66 35.87 -9.41
N GLU A 7 -3.82 37.21 -9.43
CA GLU A 7 -4.99 37.87 -8.82
C GLU A 7 -6.28 37.57 -9.59
N VAL A 8 -6.24 37.58 -10.91
CA VAL A 8 -7.41 37.22 -11.74
C VAL A 8 -7.83 35.77 -11.47
N ILE A 9 -6.87 34.83 -11.39
CA ILE A 9 -7.17 33.44 -11.09
C ILE A 9 -7.79 33.29 -9.69
N LYS A 10 -7.27 33.99 -8.68
CA LYS A 10 -7.86 34.00 -7.31
C LYS A 10 -9.30 34.54 -7.31
N CYS A 11 -9.56 35.65 -8.00
CA CYS A 11 -10.91 36.17 -8.14
C CYS A 11 -11.85 35.14 -8.80
N CYS A 12 -11.41 34.45 -9.84
CA CYS A 12 -12.21 33.42 -10.50
C CYS A 12 -12.51 32.19 -9.62
N PHE A 13 -11.64 31.90 -8.66
CA PHE A 13 -11.90 30.88 -7.65
C PHE A 13 -12.93 31.37 -6.62
N ASP A 14 -12.76 32.58 -6.10
CA ASP A 14 -13.63 33.14 -5.06
C ASP A 14 -15.06 33.43 -5.56
N ASP A 15 -15.21 33.83 -6.83
CA ASP A 15 -16.50 34.09 -7.49
C ASP A 15 -17.17 32.80 -8.02
N GLY A 16 -16.50 31.65 -7.94
CA GLY A 16 -16.99 30.38 -8.48
C GLY A 16 -17.13 30.39 -10.02
N SER A 17 -16.50 31.36 -10.70
CA SER A 17 -16.57 31.50 -12.17
C SER A 17 -15.66 30.52 -12.91
N LEU A 18 -14.71 29.89 -12.19
CA LEU A 18 -13.81 28.90 -12.77
C LEU A 18 -14.61 27.67 -13.26
N GLY A 19 -14.33 27.24 -14.47
CA GLY A 19 -15.05 26.12 -15.09
C GLY A 19 -15.06 24.86 -14.22
N LEU A 20 -13.94 24.53 -13.54
CA LEU A 20 -13.82 23.38 -12.65
C LEU A 20 -14.68 23.48 -11.40
N VAL A 21 -14.95 24.70 -10.89
CA VAL A 21 -15.84 24.94 -9.76
C VAL A 21 -17.29 24.83 -10.23
N LYS A 22 -17.63 25.41 -11.41
CA LYS A 22 -18.98 25.36 -11.98
C LYS A 22 -19.48 23.95 -12.27
N ILE A 23 -18.61 23.08 -12.76
CA ILE A 23 -18.94 21.66 -13.01
C ILE A 23 -18.84 20.80 -11.74
N GLY A 24 -18.50 21.39 -10.60
CA GLY A 24 -18.47 20.70 -9.31
C GLY A 24 -17.30 19.74 -9.11
N LEU A 25 -16.22 19.88 -9.90
CA LEU A 25 -14.99 19.09 -9.74
C LEU A 25 -14.13 19.59 -8.58
N LEU A 26 -14.11 20.92 -8.34
CA LEU A 26 -13.43 21.55 -7.22
C LEU A 26 -14.45 22.00 -6.19
N VAL A 27 -14.19 21.69 -4.93
CA VAL A 27 -14.97 22.10 -3.78
C VAL A 27 -14.07 22.79 -2.75
N PRO A 28 -14.60 23.75 -1.95
CA PRO A 28 -13.82 24.37 -0.88
C PRO A 28 -13.29 23.32 0.09
N ALA A 29 -12.03 23.45 0.49
CA ALA A 29 -11.40 22.52 1.42
C ALA A 29 -11.89 22.75 2.86
N GLU A 30 -12.16 21.70 3.58
CA GLU A 30 -12.52 21.75 5.01
C GLU A 30 -11.28 21.45 5.86
N GLN A 31 -10.95 22.34 6.78
CA GLN A 31 -9.95 22.10 7.82
C GLN A 31 -10.60 22.24 9.20
N GLY A 32 -10.62 21.14 9.95
CA GLY A 32 -11.16 21.14 11.32
C GLY A 32 -12.66 21.43 11.41
N GLY A 33 -13.46 21.11 10.38
CA GLY A 33 -14.90 21.36 10.33
C GLY A 33 -15.29 22.78 9.91
N MET A 34 -14.32 23.61 9.49
CA MET A 34 -14.56 24.93 8.89
C MET A 34 -14.03 24.96 7.45
N LEU A 35 -14.73 25.73 6.59
CA LEU A 35 -14.28 25.99 5.23
C LEU A 35 -12.99 26.82 5.28
N ALA A 36 -11.90 26.27 4.74
CA ALA A 36 -10.63 26.97 4.63
C ALA A 36 -10.73 28.01 3.51
N LYS A 37 -10.68 29.30 3.88
CA LYS A 37 -10.82 30.42 2.94
C LYS A 37 -9.68 30.40 1.91
N GLY A 38 -10.02 30.32 0.61
CA GLY A 38 -9.06 30.30 -0.49
C GLY A 38 -8.38 28.94 -0.74
N SER A 39 -8.83 27.88 -0.09
CA SER A 39 -8.34 26.51 -0.37
C SER A 39 -9.42 25.67 -1.02
N TYR A 40 -9.07 25.00 -2.11
CA TYR A 40 -9.96 24.12 -2.85
C TYR A 40 -9.38 22.71 -2.95
N THR A 41 -10.24 21.71 -2.95
CA THR A 41 -9.87 20.32 -3.15
C THR A 41 -10.73 19.69 -4.23
N PHE A 42 -10.25 18.64 -4.86
CA PHE A 42 -11.08 17.88 -5.80
C PHE A 42 -12.17 17.12 -5.06
N LYS A 43 -13.34 17.05 -5.65
CA LYS A 43 -14.42 16.20 -5.17
C LYS A 43 -13.93 14.74 -5.17
N LYS A 44 -14.21 13.97 -4.10
CA LYS A 44 -13.68 12.60 -3.92
C LYS A 44 -13.96 11.66 -5.11
N GLU A 45 -15.10 11.83 -5.78
CA GLU A 45 -15.47 11.07 -6.96
C GLU A 45 -14.60 11.46 -8.16
N ALA A 46 -14.40 12.76 -8.39
CA ALA A 46 -13.56 13.29 -9.45
C ALA A 46 -12.07 12.90 -9.22
N GLU A 47 -11.64 12.91 -7.97
CA GLU A 47 -10.29 12.49 -7.58
C GLU A 47 -10.04 11.01 -7.93
N LYS A 48 -11.01 10.13 -7.70
CA LYS A 48 -10.92 8.72 -8.08
C LYS A 48 -10.89 8.51 -9.59
N GLU A 49 -11.67 9.27 -10.35
CA GLU A 49 -11.82 9.10 -11.79
C GLU A 49 -10.63 9.68 -12.57
N PHE A 50 -10.21 10.92 -12.26
CA PHE A 50 -9.19 11.63 -13.03
C PHE A 50 -7.76 11.43 -12.54
N PHE A 51 -7.57 11.14 -11.25
CA PHE A 51 -6.24 11.02 -10.64
C PHE A 51 -5.91 9.61 -10.15
N SER A 52 -6.72 8.61 -10.49
CA SER A 52 -6.45 7.21 -10.11
C SER A 52 -5.05 6.76 -10.53
N GLU A 53 -4.61 7.14 -11.72
CA GLU A 53 -3.26 6.80 -12.21
C GLU A 53 -2.14 7.63 -11.58
N LEU A 54 -2.39 8.91 -11.26
CA LEU A 54 -1.42 9.80 -10.61
C LEU A 54 -1.24 9.43 -9.14
N LYS A 55 -2.31 9.07 -8.42
CA LYS A 55 -2.23 8.56 -7.05
C LYS A 55 -1.49 7.24 -6.97
N ARG A 56 -1.73 6.33 -7.92
CA ARG A 56 -0.99 5.06 -8.00
C ARG A 56 0.52 5.21 -8.03
N ARG A 57 1.04 6.29 -8.63
CA ARG A 57 2.48 6.55 -8.72
C ARG A 57 3.04 7.45 -7.63
N SER A 58 2.26 8.35 -7.06
CA SER A 58 2.75 9.32 -6.06
C SER A 58 2.67 8.78 -4.63
N ASP A 59 1.64 8.03 -4.28
CA ASP A 59 1.43 7.54 -2.92
C ASP A 59 2.25 6.28 -2.61
N LEU A 60 2.52 5.46 -3.63
CA LEU A 60 3.44 4.31 -3.54
C LEU A 60 4.92 4.69 -3.53
N ARG A 61 5.29 5.97 -3.73
CA ARG A 61 6.70 6.41 -3.71
C ARG A 61 7.40 6.28 -2.36
N SER A 62 6.68 6.03 -1.30
CA SER A 62 7.27 5.81 0.03
C SER A 62 7.44 4.34 0.39
N VAL A 63 6.97 3.42 -0.44
CA VAL A 63 7.05 1.98 -0.18
C VAL A 63 7.46 1.28 -1.47
N ASP A 64 8.63 0.65 -1.45
CA ASP A 64 9.15 -0.11 -2.59
C ASP A 64 8.33 -1.40 -2.76
N LEU A 65 7.40 -1.38 -3.71
CA LEU A 65 6.75 -2.60 -4.18
C LEU A 65 7.76 -3.37 -5.04
N THR A 66 8.29 -4.44 -4.51
CA THR A 66 9.26 -5.27 -5.23
C THR A 66 8.50 -6.32 -6.04
N ASP A 67 8.61 -6.23 -7.37
CA ASP A 67 8.25 -7.34 -8.25
C ASP A 67 9.32 -8.44 -8.15
N CYS A 68 8.91 -9.58 -7.62
CA CYS A 68 9.82 -10.71 -7.41
C CYS A 68 10.08 -11.52 -8.68
N ALA A 69 9.34 -11.29 -9.77
CA ALA A 69 9.53 -12.03 -11.04
C ALA A 69 10.93 -11.83 -11.64
N SER A 70 11.46 -10.61 -11.52
CA SER A 70 12.76 -10.21 -12.07
C SER A 70 13.98 -10.66 -11.25
N LYS A 71 13.79 -11.08 -10.00
CA LYS A 71 14.92 -11.48 -9.14
C LYS A 71 15.42 -12.90 -9.48
N PRO A 72 16.74 -13.11 -9.59
CA PRO A 72 17.29 -14.45 -9.77
C PRO A 72 16.99 -15.30 -8.54
N ALA A 73 16.48 -16.52 -8.75
CA ALA A 73 16.25 -17.46 -7.66
C ALA A 73 17.60 -18.00 -7.16
N LYS A 74 17.83 -17.90 -5.85
CA LYS A 74 18.98 -18.52 -5.19
C LYS A 74 18.63 -19.95 -4.78
N GLN A 75 19.61 -20.85 -4.85
CA GLN A 75 19.42 -22.19 -4.36
C GLN A 75 19.40 -22.18 -2.82
N LEU A 76 18.29 -22.64 -2.24
CA LEU A 76 18.12 -22.78 -0.80
C LEU A 76 18.05 -24.26 -0.44
N PHE A 77 18.60 -24.58 0.71
CA PHE A 77 18.62 -25.95 1.24
C PHE A 77 17.84 -25.96 2.55
N TYR A 78 16.81 -26.79 2.61
CA TYR A 78 15.94 -26.94 3.76
C TYR A 78 16.02 -28.33 4.33
N ASN A 79 15.84 -28.47 5.61
CA ASN A 79 15.58 -29.78 6.19
C ASN A 79 14.17 -30.29 5.84
N ALA A 80 13.88 -31.56 6.10
CA ALA A 80 12.62 -32.18 5.70
C ALA A 80 11.37 -31.54 6.38
N THR A 81 11.53 -30.97 7.57
CA THR A 81 10.45 -30.27 8.29
C THR A 81 10.20 -28.90 7.70
N GLU A 82 11.25 -28.11 7.50
CA GLU A 82 11.19 -26.79 6.86
C GLU A 82 10.60 -26.89 5.46
N GLN A 83 11.06 -27.86 4.67
CA GLN A 83 10.53 -28.08 3.31
C GLN A 83 9.03 -28.34 3.32
N ARG A 84 8.52 -29.13 4.27
CA ARG A 84 7.09 -29.39 4.40
C ARG A 84 6.31 -28.13 4.75
N GLU A 85 6.79 -27.34 5.71
CA GLU A 85 6.10 -26.11 6.12
C GLU A 85 6.12 -25.05 5.00
N ILE A 86 7.22 -24.91 4.28
CA ILE A 86 7.32 -24.00 3.11
C ILE A 86 6.38 -24.47 1.99
N SER A 87 6.30 -25.78 1.73
CA SER A 87 5.38 -26.33 0.73
C SER A 87 3.91 -26.09 1.11
N ARG A 88 3.56 -26.24 2.38
CA ARG A 88 2.21 -25.91 2.91
C ARG A 88 1.90 -24.44 2.73
N LEU A 89 2.84 -23.56 3.08
CA LEU A 89 2.67 -22.11 2.93
C LEU A 89 2.53 -21.73 1.45
N SER A 90 3.32 -22.32 0.57
CA SER A 90 3.21 -22.13 -0.87
C SER A 90 1.84 -22.56 -1.41
N SER A 91 1.33 -23.70 -0.98
CA SER A 91 0.00 -24.17 -1.34
C SER A 91 -1.11 -23.26 -0.80
N LEU A 92 -0.97 -22.75 0.42
CA LEU A 92 -1.92 -21.81 1.02
C LEU A 92 -1.96 -20.48 0.26
N LEU A 93 -0.79 -19.99 -0.20
CA LEU A 93 -0.67 -18.74 -0.93
C LEU A 93 -1.10 -18.83 -2.39
N SER A 94 -1.39 -20.03 -2.92
CA SER A 94 -1.97 -20.14 -4.27
C SER A 94 -3.31 -19.40 -4.31
N PRO A 95 -3.64 -18.71 -5.42
CA PRO A 95 -4.85 -17.86 -5.48
C PRO A 95 -6.11 -18.58 -5.06
N ASP A 96 -6.38 -19.76 -5.65
CA ASP A 96 -7.61 -20.52 -5.39
C ASP A 96 -7.75 -20.96 -3.92
N ASN A 97 -6.64 -21.36 -3.29
CA ASN A 97 -6.65 -21.81 -1.90
C ASN A 97 -6.81 -20.63 -0.93
N LEU A 98 -6.13 -19.53 -1.19
CA LEU A 98 -6.20 -18.35 -0.31
C LEU A 98 -7.60 -17.75 -0.31
N ASP A 99 -8.24 -17.64 -1.47
CA ASP A 99 -9.60 -17.14 -1.59
C ASP A 99 -10.60 -18.04 -0.86
N SER A 100 -10.44 -19.37 -1.00
CA SER A 100 -11.26 -20.35 -0.27
C SER A 100 -11.11 -20.21 1.25
N VAL A 101 -9.88 -20.01 1.74
CA VAL A 101 -9.61 -19.80 3.17
C VAL A 101 -10.21 -18.49 3.65
N PHE A 102 -10.05 -17.41 2.90
CA PHE A 102 -10.63 -16.10 3.25
C PHE A 102 -12.15 -16.13 3.24
N GLN A 103 -12.76 -16.84 2.30
CA GLN A 103 -14.19 -17.06 2.27
C GLN A 103 -14.67 -17.79 3.56
N ALA A 104 -14.02 -18.90 3.90
CA ALA A 104 -14.35 -19.64 5.11
C ALA A 104 -14.14 -18.83 6.40
N MET A 105 -13.12 -17.96 6.44
CA MET A 105 -12.90 -17.03 7.57
C MET A 105 -14.05 -16.02 7.67
N LYS A 106 -14.47 -15.42 6.55
CA LYS A 106 -15.59 -14.47 6.52
C LYS A 106 -16.89 -15.10 6.99
N GLU A 107 -17.20 -16.31 6.53
CA GLU A 107 -18.40 -17.06 6.93
C GLU A 107 -18.46 -17.31 8.43
N LYS A 108 -17.28 -17.48 9.06
CA LYS A 108 -17.15 -17.64 10.51
C LYS A 108 -17.04 -16.32 11.28
N GLY A 109 -17.17 -15.16 10.60
CA GLY A 109 -17.02 -13.84 11.22
C GLY A 109 -15.59 -13.50 11.66
N LEU A 110 -14.57 -14.22 11.14
CA LEU A 110 -13.17 -13.98 11.44
C LEU A 110 -12.60 -12.91 10.50
N ARG A 111 -11.56 -12.23 10.98
CA ARG A 111 -10.79 -11.29 10.14
C ARG A 111 -10.02 -12.06 9.08
N THR A 112 -10.07 -11.60 7.84
CA THR A 112 -9.29 -12.17 6.74
C THR A 112 -7.84 -11.72 6.83
N GLY A 113 -6.93 -12.67 6.62
CA GLY A 113 -5.49 -12.45 6.67
C GLY A 113 -4.81 -13.42 7.65
N PHE A 114 -3.53 -13.62 7.44
CA PHE A 114 -2.68 -14.42 8.34
C PHE A 114 -1.28 -13.82 8.40
N THR A 115 -0.57 -14.15 9.47
CA THR A 115 0.81 -13.71 9.70
C THR A 115 1.70 -14.93 9.86
N CYS A 116 2.86 -14.91 9.19
CA CYS A 116 3.88 -15.92 9.33
C CYS A 116 5.13 -15.32 9.98
N LEU A 117 5.72 -16.04 10.92
CA LEU A 117 6.99 -15.68 11.52
C LEU A 117 8.08 -16.64 11.03
N PHE A 118 9.04 -16.10 10.29
CA PHE A 118 10.26 -16.82 9.93
C PHE A 118 11.33 -16.53 10.99
N TYR A 119 11.79 -17.54 11.69
CA TYR A 119 12.80 -17.40 12.72
C TYR A 119 13.98 -18.34 12.49
N GLY A 120 15.14 -18.02 13.02
CA GLY A 120 16.37 -18.80 12.85
C GLY A 120 17.61 -17.90 12.80
N ALA A 121 18.78 -18.49 12.73
CA ALA A 121 20.06 -17.81 12.70
C ALA A 121 20.17 -16.82 11.50
N PRO A 122 20.96 -15.74 11.61
CA PRO A 122 21.26 -14.88 10.46
C PRO A 122 21.88 -15.68 9.31
N GLY A 123 21.60 -15.28 8.08
CA GLY A 123 22.14 -15.93 6.89
C GLY A 123 21.49 -17.26 6.46
N THR A 124 20.47 -17.77 7.17
CA THR A 124 19.78 -19.04 6.83
C THR A 124 18.78 -18.94 5.68
N GLY A 125 18.68 -17.78 5.01
CA GLY A 125 17.84 -17.64 3.82
C GLY A 125 16.39 -17.25 4.08
N LYS A 126 16.01 -16.83 5.31
CA LYS A 126 14.62 -16.46 5.66
C LYS A 126 13.98 -15.48 4.67
N THR A 127 14.63 -14.38 4.42
CA THR A 127 14.14 -13.34 3.49
C THR A 127 14.09 -13.87 2.05
N GLU A 128 15.09 -14.65 1.63
CA GLU A 128 15.11 -15.25 0.32
C GLU A 128 13.97 -16.26 0.11
N THR A 129 13.62 -17.02 1.14
CA THR A 129 12.46 -17.91 1.13
C THR A 129 11.17 -17.15 0.84
N VAL A 130 10.97 -15.97 1.44
CA VAL A 130 9.79 -15.14 1.19
C VAL A 130 9.79 -14.64 -0.26
N TYR A 131 10.93 -14.22 -0.79
CA TYR A 131 11.03 -13.82 -2.20
C TYR A 131 10.69 -14.95 -3.16
N GLN A 132 11.15 -16.18 -2.87
CA GLN A 132 10.84 -17.34 -3.70
C GLN A 132 9.38 -17.75 -3.61
N LEU A 133 8.77 -17.67 -2.43
CA LEU A 133 7.33 -17.88 -2.25
C LEU A 133 6.50 -16.85 -3.02
N ALA A 134 6.86 -15.58 -2.95
CA ALA A 134 6.22 -14.53 -3.71
C ALA A 134 6.32 -14.78 -5.22
N LYS A 135 7.52 -15.12 -5.70
CA LYS A 135 7.76 -15.46 -7.10
C LYS A 135 6.96 -16.68 -7.55
N ALA A 136 6.91 -17.74 -6.75
CA ALA A 136 6.17 -18.95 -7.06
C ALA A 136 4.66 -18.75 -7.12
N THR A 137 4.14 -17.78 -6.37
CA THR A 137 2.70 -17.44 -6.29
C THR A 137 2.30 -16.21 -7.09
N GLY A 138 3.23 -15.59 -7.82
CA GLY A 138 2.98 -14.40 -8.64
C GLY A 138 2.67 -13.14 -7.83
N ARG A 139 3.01 -13.09 -6.53
CA ARG A 139 2.70 -11.97 -5.64
C ARG A 139 3.84 -10.99 -5.55
N SER A 140 3.51 -9.72 -5.47
CA SER A 140 4.48 -8.67 -5.15
C SER A 140 4.78 -8.62 -3.65
N ILE A 141 5.92 -8.07 -3.29
CA ILE A 141 6.31 -7.85 -1.89
C ILE A 141 6.37 -6.36 -1.60
N LEU A 142 5.69 -5.95 -0.54
CA LEU A 142 5.86 -4.67 0.11
C LEU A 142 6.84 -4.87 1.26
N GLN A 143 8.06 -4.35 1.13
CA GLN A 143 9.08 -4.51 2.17
C GLN A 143 9.07 -3.32 3.11
N ALA A 144 8.89 -3.57 4.40
CA ALA A 144 9.00 -2.59 5.48
C ALA A 144 10.26 -2.84 6.29
N ASP A 145 11.12 -1.83 6.37
CA ASP A 145 12.26 -1.83 7.26
C ASP A 145 11.84 -1.35 8.66
N ILE A 146 11.96 -2.22 9.65
CA ILE A 146 11.61 -1.90 11.04
C ILE A 146 12.49 -0.79 11.60
N ALA A 147 13.76 -0.70 11.19
CA ALA A 147 14.65 0.35 11.64
C ALA A 147 14.18 1.73 11.15
N SER A 148 13.69 1.83 9.93
CA SER A 148 13.15 3.09 9.37
C SER A 148 11.83 3.51 10.02
N LEU A 149 11.05 2.56 10.54
CA LEU A 149 9.79 2.85 11.23
C LEU A 149 10.02 3.39 12.66
N ARG A 150 11.17 3.10 13.27
CA ARG A 150 11.51 3.52 14.63
C ARG A 150 12.22 4.87 14.60
N ASN A 151 11.46 5.95 14.68
CA ASN A 151 12.03 7.29 14.88
C ASN A 151 12.16 7.62 16.37
N CYS A 152 13.19 8.44 16.70
CA CYS A 152 13.46 8.86 18.07
C CYS A 152 12.39 9.77 18.69
N TYR A 153 11.42 10.25 17.92
CA TYR A 153 10.38 11.17 18.38
C TYR A 153 9.10 10.43 18.76
N VAL A 154 8.56 10.77 19.92
CA VAL A 154 7.30 10.20 20.43
C VAL A 154 6.15 10.51 19.48
N GLY A 155 5.45 9.49 19.03
CA GLY A 155 4.29 9.61 18.13
C GLY A 155 4.59 9.48 16.63
N GLU A 156 5.82 9.63 16.16
CA GLU A 156 6.14 9.44 14.74
C GLU A 156 6.14 7.96 14.33
N THR A 157 6.60 7.08 15.20
CA THR A 157 6.55 5.63 14.97
C THR A 157 5.13 5.16 14.69
N GLU A 158 4.15 5.64 15.48
CA GLU A 158 2.74 5.27 15.28
C GLU A 158 2.20 5.79 13.94
N LYS A 159 2.54 7.02 13.56
CA LYS A 159 2.16 7.58 12.25
C LYS A 159 2.77 6.79 11.10
N ASN A 160 4.05 6.42 11.20
CA ASN A 160 4.75 5.64 10.17
C ASN A 160 4.13 4.25 10.01
N VAL A 161 3.81 3.59 11.12
CA VAL A 161 3.13 2.28 11.09
C VAL A 161 1.73 2.41 10.49
N ARG A 162 0.95 3.43 10.88
CA ARG A 162 -0.38 3.67 10.29
C ARG A 162 -0.29 3.93 8.78
N LYS A 163 0.71 4.73 8.36
CA LYS A 163 0.95 5.01 6.95
C LYS A 163 1.30 3.74 6.19
N LEU A 164 2.21 2.92 6.70
CA LEU A 164 2.59 1.64 6.09
C LEU A 164 1.36 0.74 5.84
N PHE A 165 0.47 0.61 6.84
CA PHE A 165 -0.74 -0.20 6.67
C PHE A 165 -1.76 0.44 5.73
N ALA A 166 -1.80 1.77 5.63
CA ALA A 166 -2.62 2.46 4.63
C ALA A 166 -2.09 2.20 3.21
N ASP A 167 -0.77 2.32 3.02
CA ASP A 167 -0.09 2.03 1.74
C ASP A 167 -0.27 0.55 1.35
N TYR A 168 -0.20 -0.37 2.32
CA TYR A 168 -0.46 -1.78 2.07
C TYR A 168 -1.91 -2.07 1.63
N ARG A 169 -2.90 -1.40 2.23
CA ARG A 169 -4.31 -1.53 1.81
C ARG A 169 -4.50 -1.06 0.38
N LEU A 170 -3.91 0.07 0.01
CA LEU A 170 -3.93 0.56 -1.37
C LEU A 170 -3.29 -0.44 -2.32
N ALA A 171 -2.14 -1.01 -1.95
CA ALA A 171 -1.48 -2.04 -2.74
C ALA A 171 -2.37 -3.30 -2.90
N CYS A 172 -3.14 -3.69 -1.89
CA CYS A 172 -4.10 -4.79 -1.99
C CYS A 172 -5.27 -4.48 -2.94
N GLU A 173 -5.71 -3.21 -3.01
CA GLU A 173 -6.80 -2.79 -3.89
C GLU A 173 -6.35 -2.66 -5.35
N GLU A 174 -5.07 -2.34 -5.60
CA GLU A 174 -4.51 -2.11 -6.92
C GLU A 174 -4.00 -3.38 -7.62
N ASN A 175 -3.70 -4.42 -6.86
CA ASN A 175 -3.18 -5.68 -7.39
C ASN A 175 -4.24 -6.76 -7.39
N GLU A 176 -4.29 -7.57 -8.45
CA GLU A 176 -5.18 -8.74 -8.54
C GLU A 176 -4.89 -9.76 -7.42
N LEU A 177 -3.61 -9.96 -7.12
CA LEU A 177 -3.16 -10.83 -6.06
C LEU A 177 -2.68 -10.01 -4.87
N THR A 178 -3.24 -10.26 -3.69
CA THR A 178 -2.84 -9.59 -2.44
C THR A 178 -1.33 -9.66 -2.25
N PRO A 179 -0.62 -8.53 -2.16
CA PRO A 179 0.82 -8.50 -1.92
C PRO A 179 1.22 -9.09 -0.58
N ILE A 180 2.46 -9.50 -0.45
CA ILE A 180 3.05 -9.93 0.82
C ILE A 180 3.66 -8.71 1.50
N LEU A 181 3.22 -8.39 2.72
CA LEU A 181 3.87 -7.39 3.56
C LEU A 181 5.01 -8.07 4.34
N LEU A 182 6.24 -7.74 4.01
CA LEU A 182 7.44 -8.28 4.63
C LEU A 182 8.06 -7.28 5.59
N PHE A 183 8.09 -7.63 6.87
CA PHE A 183 8.87 -6.91 7.88
C PHE A 183 10.25 -7.56 7.97
N ASN A 184 11.29 -6.78 7.69
CA ASN A 184 12.67 -7.21 7.78
C ASN A 184 13.38 -6.43 8.89
N GLU A 185 14.16 -7.13 9.71
CA GLU A 185 15.01 -6.53 10.74
C GLU A 185 16.34 -6.06 10.18
#